data_3abd4f8cb18534b9563f6b8cff1b8c8c
#
_entry.id   3abd4f8cb18534b9563f6b8cff1b8c8c
#
_cell.length_a   1.000
_cell.length_b   1.000
_cell.length_c   1.000
_cell.angle_alpha   90.00
_cell.angle_beta   90.00
_cell.angle_gamma   90.00
#
_symmetry.space_group_name_H-M   'P 1'
#
loop_
_entity.id
_entity.type
_entity.pdbx_description
1 polymer ?
#
loop_
_entity_poly.entity_id
_entity_poly.type
_entity_poly.pdbx_seq_one_letter_code
_entity_poly.pdbx_strand_id
1 'polypeptide(L)'
;GFSTVSADDAAAVLADAPDELVVLDVRTPEEYAEGHLEGAVLVDFYDADFADQLGELDPDVPYLVYCRSGNRSGQTLPLMEQLGFGSASDIDGGILAWADAGLPIVAG
;
A
#
# COMPACT_ATOMS: atom_id res chain seq x y z
N GLY A 1 -0.57 1.48 -14.83
CA GLY A 1 0.66 0.77 -14.69
C GLY A 1 0.98 0.32 -13.28
N PHE A 2 1.97 -0.55 -13.16
CA PHE A 2 2.41 -1.12 -11.87
C PHE A 2 3.90 -0.85 -11.73
N SER A 3 4.31 -0.24 -10.60
CA SER A 3 5.70 0.13 -10.39
C SER A 3 6.03 0.19 -8.88
N THR A 4 7.32 0.15 -8.59
CA THR A 4 7.84 0.38 -7.24
C THR A 4 8.47 1.76 -7.22
N VAL A 5 8.11 2.58 -6.22
CA VAL A 5 8.59 3.97 -6.10
C VAL A 5 9.30 4.17 -4.77
N SER A 6 10.16 5.16 -4.70
CA SER A 6 10.82 5.53 -3.44
C SER A 6 9.81 6.14 -2.45
N ALA A 7 10.18 6.19 -1.18
CA ALA A 7 9.35 6.84 -0.16
C ALA A 7 9.11 8.32 -0.50
N ASP A 8 10.12 9.02 -1.00
CA ASP A 8 9.98 10.43 -1.40
C ASP A 8 9.03 10.59 -2.58
N ASP A 9 9.13 9.71 -3.58
CA ASP A 9 8.22 9.73 -4.72
C ASP A 9 6.80 9.39 -4.29
N ALA A 10 6.63 8.44 -3.37
CA ALA A 10 5.32 8.10 -2.81
C ALA A 10 4.70 9.31 -2.09
N ALA A 11 5.51 10.04 -1.32
CA ALA A 11 5.04 11.26 -0.65
C ALA A 11 4.59 12.31 -1.66
N ALA A 12 5.33 12.47 -2.76
CA ALA A 12 4.96 13.40 -3.83
C ALA A 12 3.64 12.98 -4.51
N VAL A 13 3.45 11.68 -4.74
CA VAL A 13 2.20 11.15 -5.29
C VAL A 13 1.03 11.48 -4.34
N LEU A 14 1.21 11.26 -3.04
CA LEU A 14 0.15 11.54 -2.06
C LEU A 14 -0.17 13.02 -1.95
N ALA A 15 0.84 13.89 -2.07
CA ALA A 15 0.64 15.34 -1.98
C ALA A 15 -0.21 15.89 -3.12
N ASP A 16 -0.19 15.23 -4.28
CA ASP A 16 -0.88 15.66 -5.50
C ASP A 16 -1.87 14.61 -6.01
N ALA A 17 -2.28 13.71 -5.13
CA ALA A 17 -3.10 12.56 -5.52
C ALA A 17 -4.53 12.95 -5.86
N PRO A 18 -5.17 12.23 -6.79
CA PRO A 18 -6.61 12.34 -6.97
C PRO A 18 -7.35 11.82 -5.73
N ASP A 19 -8.55 12.32 -5.50
CA ASP A 19 -9.34 11.97 -4.32
C ASP A 19 -9.61 10.47 -4.20
N GLU A 20 -9.72 9.77 -5.32
CA GLU A 20 -10.00 8.33 -5.33
C GLU A 20 -8.81 7.45 -5.03
N LEU A 21 -7.57 7.99 -4.98
CA LEU A 21 -6.41 7.17 -4.67
C LEU A 21 -6.54 6.51 -3.29
N VAL A 22 -6.29 5.21 -3.23
CA VAL A 22 -6.36 4.44 -1.99
C VAL A 22 -4.96 4.05 -1.55
N VAL A 23 -4.64 4.31 -0.28
CA VAL A 23 -3.42 3.81 0.36
C VAL A 23 -3.75 2.45 0.97
N LEU A 24 -3.04 1.42 0.57
CA LEU A 24 -3.32 0.04 0.95
C LEU A 24 -2.16 -0.54 1.77
N ASP A 25 -2.45 -0.86 3.04
CA ASP A 25 -1.51 -1.50 3.95
C ASP A 25 -1.74 -3.01 3.92
N VAL A 26 -0.72 -3.76 3.51
CA VAL A 26 -0.84 -5.23 3.44
C VAL A 26 -0.05 -5.93 4.56
N ARG A 27 0.10 -5.24 5.69
CA ARG A 27 0.71 -5.79 6.91
C ARG A 27 -0.34 -6.49 7.78
N THR A 28 0.04 -6.84 8.99
CA THR A 28 -0.88 -7.43 9.97
C THR A 28 -1.60 -6.34 10.76
N PRO A 29 -2.74 -6.68 11.42
CA PRO A 29 -3.43 -5.73 12.29
C PRO A 29 -2.53 -5.19 13.41
N GLU A 30 -1.64 -6.01 13.96
CA GLU A 30 -0.71 -5.59 15.02
C GLU A 30 0.27 -4.53 14.49
N GLU A 31 0.81 -4.74 13.30
CA GLU A 31 1.70 -3.76 12.66
C GLU A 31 0.96 -2.46 12.38
N TYR A 32 -0.26 -2.56 11.86
CA TYR A 32 -1.11 -1.40 11.56
C TYR A 32 -1.36 -0.55 12.82
N ALA A 33 -1.67 -1.20 13.94
CA ALA A 33 -1.94 -0.53 15.19
C ALA A 33 -0.73 0.22 15.74
N GLU A 34 0.49 -0.28 15.47
CA GLU A 34 1.74 0.37 15.89
C GLU A 34 2.00 1.68 15.14
N GLY A 35 1.52 1.78 13.92
CA GLY A 35 1.67 2.96 13.08
C GLY A 35 1.41 2.64 11.62
N HIS A 36 0.78 3.55 10.92
CA HIS A 36 0.44 3.37 9.50
C HIS A 36 0.39 4.73 8.81
N LEU A 37 0.37 4.72 7.50
CA LEU A 37 0.18 5.93 6.70
C LEU A 37 -1.26 6.41 6.88
N GLU A 38 -1.44 7.73 6.97
CA GLU A 38 -2.77 8.33 7.17
C GLU A 38 -3.75 7.85 6.10
N GLY A 39 -4.93 7.43 6.53
CA GLY A 39 -5.99 6.99 5.63
C GLY A 39 -5.81 5.60 5.04
N ALA A 40 -4.76 4.86 5.45
CA ALA A 40 -4.51 3.54 4.90
C ALA A 40 -5.62 2.55 5.23
N VAL A 41 -6.01 1.76 4.24
CA VAL A 41 -6.94 0.64 4.38
C VAL A 41 -6.10 -0.62 4.59
N LEU A 42 -6.44 -1.40 5.62
CA LEU A 42 -5.69 -2.63 5.94
C LEU A 42 -6.33 -3.84 5.28
N VAL A 43 -5.52 -4.60 4.54
CA VAL A 43 -5.88 -5.95 4.10
C VAL A 43 -4.68 -6.83 4.44
N ASP A 44 -4.87 -7.77 5.38
CA ASP A 44 -3.78 -8.58 5.92
C ASP A 44 -3.29 -9.61 4.89
N PHE A 45 -2.03 -9.46 4.49
CA PHE A 45 -1.39 -10.34 3.50
C PHE A 45 -1.43 -11.82 3.90
N TYR A 46 -1.44 -12.11 5.20
CA TYR A 46 -1.41 -13.49 5.71
C TYR A 46 -2.80 -14.11 5.91
N ASP A 47 -3.87 -13.36 5.66
CA ASP A 47 -5.22 -13.93 5.72
C ASP A 47 -5.39 -14.96 4.60
N ALA A 48 -6.05 -16.08 4.93
CA ALA A 48 -6.29 -17.16 3.96
C ALA A 48 -7.07 -16.69 2.74
N ASP A 49 -7.91 -15.66 2.91
CA ASP A 49 -8.73 -15.08 1.85
C ASP A 49 -8.20 -13.74 1.34
N PHE A 50 -6.89 -13.50 1.45
CA PHE A 50 -6.27 -12.23 1.04
C PHE A 50 -6.64 -11.86 -0.41
N ALA A 51 -6.54 -12.79 -1.34
CA ALA A 51 -6.88 -12.53 -2.74
C ALA A 51 -8.35 -12.16 -2.92
N ASP A 52 -9.25 -12.81 -2.18
CA ASP A 52 -10.68 -12.50 -2.22
C ASP A 52 -10.95 -11.10 -1.68
N GLN A 53 -10.27 -10.71 -0.59
CA GLN A 53 -10.40 -9.37 -0.02
C GLN A 53 -9.92 -8.30 -1.01
N LEU A 54 -8.79 -8.55 -1.69
CA LEU A 54 -8.33 -7.64 -2.74
C LEU A 54 -9.36 -7.52 -3.86
N GLY A 55 -9.97 -8.63 -4.23
CA GLY A 55 -10.97 -8.66 -5.30
C GLY A 55 -12.24 -7.87 -4.99
N GLU A 56 -12.46 -7.53 -3.72
CA GLU A 56 -13.61 -6.71 -3.31
C GLU A 56 -13.33 -5.21 -3.43
N LEU A 57 -12.07 -4.83 -3.64
CA LEU A 57 -11.70 -3.42 -3.81
C LEU A 57 -12.01 -2.95 -5.23
N ASP A 58 -12.17 -1.63 -5.39
CA ASP A 58 -12.46 -1.04 -6.71
C ASP A 58 -11.22 -1.14 -7.61
N PRO A 59 -11.26 -1.89 -8.73
CA PRO A 59 -10.10 -2.04 -9.60
C PRO A 59 -9.83 -0.83 -10.49
N ASP A 60 -10.74 0.14 -10.52
CA ASP A 60 -10.69 1.27 -11.45
C ASP A 60 -10.03 2.51 -10.84
N VAL A 61 -9.69 2.49 -9.55
CA VAL A 61 -9.00 3.59 -8.89
C VAL A 61 -7.52 3.26 -8.68
N PRO A 62 -6.65 4.27 -8.54
CA PRO A 62 -5.23 4.03 -8.30
C PRO A 62 -4.95 3.66 -6.84
N TYR A 63 -3.91 2.85 -6.64
CA TYR A 63 -3.49 2.37 -5.32
C TYR A 63 -2.02 2.68 -5.05
N LEU A 64 -1.73 3.07 -3.81
CA LEU A 64 -0.38 3.09 -3.27
C LEU A 64 -0.33 2.02 -2.18
N VAL A 65 0.46 0.97 -2.42
CA VAL A 65 0.52 -0.22 -1.56
C VAL A 65 1.81 -0.17 -0.75
N TYR A 66 1.76 -0.60 0.48
CA TYR A 66 2.99 -0.73 1.26
C TYR A 66 2.89 -1.85 2.28
N CYS A 67 4.06 -2.32 2.70
CA CYS A 67 4.20 -3.23 3.83
C CYS A 67 5.33 -2.72 4.72
N ARG A 68 5.98 -3.60 5.48
CA ARG A 68 7.06 -3.17 6.37
C ARG A 68 8.33 -2.81 5.59
N SER A 69 8.79 -3.69 4.69
CA SER A 69 10.09 -3.55 4.00
C SER A 69 10.00 -3.66 2.47
N GLY A 70 8.82 -3.86 1.90
CA GLY A 70 8.59 -3.95 0.46
C GLY A 70 8.39 -5.36 -0.08
N ASN A 71 8.62 -6.41 0.72
CA ASN A 71 8.51 -7.80 0.26
C ASN A 71 7.06 -8.20 -0.03
N ARG A 72 6.18 -8.03 0.95
CA ARG A 72 4.75 -8.39 0.82
C ARG A 72 4.04 -7.51 -0.21
N SER A 73 4.34 -6.22 -0.22
CA SER A 73 3.73 -5.29 -1.18
C SER A 73 4.20 -5.58 -2.60
N GLY A 74 5.47 -5.91 -2.78
CA GLY A 74 6.01 -6.30 -4.08
C GLY A 74 5.34 -7.56 -4.64
N GLN A 75 4.95 -8.49 -3.78
CA GLN A 75 4.20 -9.69 -4.18
C GLN A 75 2.72 -9.38 -4.45
N THR A 76 2.19 -8.33 -3.84
CA THR A 76 0.79 -7.93 -4.01
C THR A 76 0.53 -7.31 -5.38
N LEU A 77 1.49 -6.57 -5.95
CA LEU A 77 1.29 -5.91 -7.23
C LEU A 77 0.94 -6.88 -8.38
N PRO A 78 1.69 -7.99 -8.58
CA PRO A 78 1.31 -8.94 -9.63
C PRO A 78 -0.08 -9.56 -9.42
N LEU A 79 -0.45 -9.78 -8.16
CA LEU A 79 -1.77 -10.32 -7.84
C LEU A 79 -2.88 -9.32 -8.20
N MET A 80 -2.66 -8.04 -7.89
CA MET A 80 -3.61 -6.99 -8.26
C MET A 80 -3.76 -6.89 -9.79
N GLU A 81 -2.65 -7.01 -10.51
CA GLU A 81 -2.68 -7.02 -11.97
C GLU A 81 -3.53 -8.17 -12.50
N GLN A 82 -3.35 -9.37 -11.94
CA GLN A 82 -4.13 -10.56 -12.32
C GLN A 82 -5.61 -10.38 -12.00
N LEU A 83 -5.93 -9.64 -10.94
CA LEU A 83 -7.31 -9.38 -10.54
C LEU A 83 -7.98 -8.27 -11.35
N GLY A 84 -7.27 -7.67 -12.31
CA GLY A 84 -7.85 -6.67 -13.20
C GLY A 84 -7.71 -5.23 -12.75
N PHE A 85 -6.86 -4.95 -11.75
CA PHE A 85 -6.59 -3.58 -11.33
C PHE A 85 -5.85 -2.83 -12.44
N GLY A 86 -6.18 -1.55 -12.61
CA GLY A 86 -5.57 -0.72 -13.66
C GLY A 86 -4.24 -0.11 -13.28
N SER A 87 -4.05 0.23 -12.00
CA SER A 87 -2.85 0.96 -11.57
C SER A 87 -2.58 0.74 -10.09
N ALA A 88 -1.34 0.41 -9.76
CA ALA A 88 -0.86 0.35 -8.40
C ALA A 88 0.65 0.56 -8.36
N SER A 89 1.13 1.23 -7.31
CA SER A 89 2.55 1.33 -7.02
C SER A 89 2.79 0.89 -5.59
N ASP A 90 3.98 0.38 -5.29
CA ASP A 90 4.34 0.10 -3.91
C ASP A 90 5.57 0.91 -3.50
N ILE A 91 5.77 1.04 -2.18
CA ILE A 91 6.86 1.83 -1.62
C ILE A 91 8.10 0.94 -1.45
N ASP A 92 9.18 1.28 -2.16
CA ASP A 92 10.47 0.61 -1.99
C ASP A 92 10.94 0.79 -0.54
N GLY A 93 11.26 -0.33 0.11
CA GLY A 93 11.64 -0.32 1.53
C GLY A 93 10.48 -0.15 2.51
N GLY A 94 9.26 -0.04 2.03
CA GLY A 94 8.04 -0.01 2.83
C GLY A 94 7.98 1.13 3.85
N ILE A 95 7.24 0.89 4.95
CA ILE A 95 7.08 1.91 6.00
C ILE A 95 8.42 2.22 6.71
N LEU A 96 9.38 1.30 6.69
CA LEU A 96 10.71 1.57 7.25
C LEU A 96 11.42 2.70 6.48
N ALA A 97 11.42 2.63 5.14
CA ALA A 97 11.99 3.69 4.31
C ALA A 97 11.19 4.99 4.44
N TRP A 98 9.88 4.90 4.54
CA TRP A 98 9.00 6.05 4.76
C TRP A 98 9.36 6.78 6.06
N ALA A 99 9.52 6.03 7.16
CA ALA A 99 9.90 6.59 8.45
C ALA A 99 11.32 7.17 8.44
N ASP A 100 12.27 6.49 7.77
CA ASP A 100 13.65 6.97 7.63
C ASP A 100 13.72 8.30 6.87
N ALA A 101 12.80 8.52 5.96
CA ALA A 101 12.70 9.78 5.22
C ALA A 101 12.05 10.90 6.05
N GLY A 102 11.63 10.61 7.28
CA GLY A 102 10.99 11.60 8.16
C GLY A 102 9.54 11.89 7.82
N LEU A 103 8.89 11.01 7.06
CA LEU A 103 7.52 11.23 6.60
C LEU A 103 6.50 10.80 7.68
N PRO A 104 5.29 11.37 7.67
CA PRO A 104 4.36 11.21 8.79
C PRO A 104 3.76 9.82 8.89
N ILE A 105 3.66 9.34 10.13
CA ILE A 105 3.00 8.07 10.48
C ILE A 105 1.98 8.39 11.57
N VAL A 106 0.80 7.79 11.47
CA VAL A 106 -0.24 7.93 12.47
C VAL A 106 -0.39 6.62 13.25
N ALA A 107 -0.81 6.71 14.50
CA ALA A 107 -1.02 5.55 15.37
C ALA A 107 -2.48 5.15 15.42
N GLY A 108 -2.70 3.92 15.77
CA GLY A 108 -4.05 3.39 15.98
C GLY A 108 -4.69 2.78 14.81
#